data_977a026b0e4cf03ce3a7c222738fa896
#
_entry.id   977a026b0e4cf03ce3a7c222738fa896
#
_cell.length_a   1.000
_cell.length_b   1.000
_cell.length_c   1.000
_cell.angle_alpha   90.00
_cell.angle_beta   90.00
_cell.angle_gamma   90.00
#
_symmetry.space_group_name_H-M   'P 1'
#
loop_
_entity.id
_entity.type
_entity.pdbx_description
1 polymer ?
#
loop_
_entity_poly.entity_id
_entity_poly.type
_entity_poly.pdbx_seq_one_letter_code
_entity_poly.pdbx_strand_id
1 'polypeptide(L)'
;MFQTVFRIYSLFVRIPSRLFSSLVFHGNAAARMLRGQPRAQSMTRAAVCALAIGVALSGCSPTFDWRTVMNNDNGYSIDLPAKPGNDQRAVQVDGTPMQMAMQTAEAGDAVFAVGTIMLPDDSEATQRKALEFLRTGLARNVGVTPEARAVQIPLAAGGKVLGLEMTLSGEAGSSHEKRTVYARLVARGRHAYQAAIIASGPLPQEQVDQFFSSFQLY
;
A
#
# COMPACT_ATOMS: atom_id res chain seq x y z
N MET A 1 -23.37 -5.08 21.11
CA MET A 1 -23.14 -5.69 19.80
C MET A 1 -22.43 -4.76 18.79
N PHE A 2 -22.05 -3.54 19.19
CA PHE A 2 -21.43 -2.50 18.32
C PHE A 2 -19.90 -2.45 18.36
N GLN A 3 -19.26 -3.15 19.31
CA GLN A 3 -17.79 -3.06 19.48
C GLN A 3 -16.97 -3.99 18.60
N THR A 4 -17.54 -5.01 17.99
CA THR A 4 -16.79 -6.00 17.20
C THR A 4 -16.44 -5.50 15.80
N VAL A 5 -17.24 -4.61 15.23
CA VAL A 5 -17.01 -4.02 13.90
C VAL A 5 -15.86 -3.01 13.91
N PHE A 6 -15.65 -2.33 15.05
CA PHE A 6 -14.59 -1.32 15.20
C PHE A 6 -13.17 -1.91 15.25
N ARG A 7 -13.06 -3.16 15.69
CA ARG A 7 -11.75 -3.85 15.81
C ARG A 7 -11.16 -4.33 14.48
N ILE A 8 -12.01 -4.51 13.46
CA ILE A 8 -11.61 -5.10 12.18
C ILE A 8 -10.93 -4.05 11.28
N TYR A 9 -11.32 -2.78 11.41
CA TYR A 9 -10.74 -1.68 10.61
C TYR A 9 -9.51 -1.01 11.27
N SER A 10 -9.32 -1.15 12.58
CA SER A 10 -8.16 -0.56 13.28
C SER A 10 -6.83 -1.27 12.98
N LEU A 11 -6.85 -2.45 12.36
CA LEU A 11 -5.64 -3.19 11.98
C LEU A 11 -4.98 -2.67 10.69
N PHE A 12 -5.71 -1.88 9.88
CA PHE A 12 -5.11 -1.22 8.71
C PHE A 12 -4.20 -0.04 9.06
N VAL A 13 -4.25 0.46 10.30
CA VAL A 13 -3.55 1.68 10.74
C VAL A 13 -2.38 1.38 11.70
N ARG A 14 -2.11 0.12 12.04
CA ARG A 14 -0.89 -0.21 12.77
C ARG A 14 0.28 -0.41 11.82
N ILE A 15 0.83 0.68 11.33
CA ILE A 15 2.23 0.73 10.89
C ILE A 15 3.05 0.61 12.17
N PRO A 16 3.87 -0.45 12.36
CA PRO A 16 4.76 -0.50 13.50
C PRO A 16 5.83 0.59 13.31
N SER A 17 5.74 1.66 14.07
CA SER A 17 6.81 2.62 14.26
C SER A 17 7.93 1.97 15.08
N ARG A 18 8.62 1.01 14.52
CA ARG A 18 9.86 0.45 15.05
C ARG A 18 10.80 0.27 13.89
N LEU A 19 11.83 1.10 13.92
CA LEU A 19 13.23 0.84 13.62
C LEU A 19 13.92 2.12 13.13
N PHE A 20 14.03 3.11 14.03
CA PHE A 20 15.18 4.00 14.00
C PHE A 20 15.93 3.80 15.32
N SER A 21 16.77 2.79 15.37
CA SER A 21 17.83 2.66 16.37
C SER A 21 19.12 3.20 15.74
N SER A 22 19.42 4.43 16.07
CA SER A 22 20.70 5.08 15.81
C SER A 22 21.84 4.24 16.39
N LEU A 23 22.67 3.67 15.52
CA LEU A 23 23.99 3.16 15.86
C LEU A 23 24.94 4.36 16.08
N VAL A 24 25.03 4.80 17.33
CA VAL A 24 26.10 5.70 17.76
C VAL A 24 27.38 4.88 17.90
N PHE A 25 28.27 5.01 16.94
CA PHE A 25 29.64 4.50 17.06
C PHE A 25 30.46 5.45 17.97
N HIS A 26 30.70 5.01 19.20
CA HIS A 26 31.74 5.60 20.04
C HIS A 26 33.11 4.98 19.67
N GLY A 27 33.87 5.70 18.89
CA GLY A 27 35.26 5.37 18.64
C GLY A 27 36.19 5.99 19.70
N ASN A 28 36.67 5.19 20.63
CA ASN A 28 37.74 5.60 21.53
C ASN A 28 39.08 5.43 20.83
N ALA A 29 39.75 6.55 20.60
CA ALA A 29 41.14 6.64 20.14
C ALA A 29 42.09 6.26 21.27
N ALA A 30 42.85 5.21 21.09
CA ALA A 30 44.09 4.98 21.84
C ALA A 30 45.27 5.13 20.89
N ALA A 31 45.97 6.24 21.02
CA ALA A 31 47.23 6.50 20.36
C ALA A 31 48.33 5.60 20.95
N ARG A 32 49.02 4.83 20.10
CA ARG A 32 50.37 4.33 20.37
C ARG A 32 51.28 4.64 19.19
N MET A 33 52.19 5.53 19.47
CA MET A 33 53.38 5.78 18.63
C MET A 33 54.22 4.51 18.49
N LEU A 34 54.49 4.10 17.26
CA LEU A 34 55.68 3.31 16.92
C LEU A 34 56.29 3.89 15.63
N ARG A 35 57.55 4.27 15.82
CA ARG A 35 58.48 4.84 14.85
C ARG A 35 58.99 3.76 13.89
N GLY A 36 59.03 4.05 12.58
CA GLY A 36 59.99 3.38 11.73
C GLY A 36 59.45 2.70 10.47
N GLN A 37 59.75 3.30 9.36
CA GLN A 37 60.16 2.85 8.03
C GLN A 37 59.27 3.26 6.84
N PRO A 38 59.88 3.88 5.83
CA PRO A 38 59.17 4.36 4.65
C PRO A 38 59.27 3.33 3.52
N ARG A 39 58.23 2.53 3.33
CA ARG A 39 58.05 1.74 2.07
C ARG A 39 56.62 1.23 1.85
N ALA A 40 55.62 1.87 2.41
CA ALA A 40 54.22 1.40 2.30
C ALA A 40 53.26 2.37 1.53
N GLN A 41 53.77 3.24 0.67
CA GLN A 41 52.93 4.26 0.02
C GLN A 41 52.14 3.76 -1.21
N SER A 42 52.44 2.58 -1.75
CA SER A 42 51.68 2.09 -2.90
C SER A 42 50.48 1.21 -2.55
N MET A 43 50.49 0.51 -1.38
CA MET A 43 49.40 -0.33 -0.95
C MET A 43 48.22 0.45 -0.36
N THR A 44 48.48 1.60 0.27
CA THR A 44 47.42 2.43 0.86
C THR A 44 46.53 3.10 -0.18
N ARG A 45 47.07 3.43 -1.37
CA ARG A 45 46.25 4.02 -2.45
C ARG A 45 45.27 3.02 -3.06
N ALA A 46 45.67 1.77 -3.22
CA ALA A 46 44.81 0.72 -3.74
C ALA A 46 43.67 0.36 -2.75
N ALA A 47 43.97 0.32 -1.45
CA ALA A 47 42.95 0.05 -0.40
C ALA A 47 41.92 1.18 -0.26
N VAL A 48 42.36 2.46 -0.36
CA VAL A 48 41.44 3.60 -0.31
C VAL A 48 40.54 3.67 -1.53
N CYS A 49 41.04 3.35 -2.73
CA CYS A 49 40.20 3.26 -3.93
C CYS A 49 39.19 2.11 -3.86
N ALA A 50 39.56 0.94 -3.34
CA ALA A 50 38.63 -0.19 -3.17
C ALA A 50 37.52 0.10 -2.14
N LEU A 51 37.88 0.84 -1.06
CA LEU A 51 36.89 1.26 -0.07
C LEU A 51 35.89 2.30 -0.62
N ALA A 52 36.40 3.24 -1.44
CA ALA A 52 35.56 4.27 -2.07
C ALA A 52 34.59 3.69 -3.11
N ILE A 53 34.96 2.64 -3.85
CA ILE A 53 34.11 1.96 -4.81
C ILE A 53 33.03 1.13 -4.08
N GLY A 54 33.35 0.55 -2.92
CA GLY A 54 32.37 -0.21 -2.11
C GLY A 54 31.23 0.64 -1.53
N VAL A 55 31.49 1.92 -1.22
CA VAL A 55 30.48 2.86 -0.70
C VAL A 55 29.59 3.42 -1.83
N ALA A 56 30.09 3.51 -3.05
CA ALA A 56 29.33 4.00 -4.20
C ALA A 56 28.26 3.01 -4.71
N LEU A 57 28.33 1.73 -4.31
CA LEU A 57 27.41 0.67 -4.68
C LEU A 57 26.27 0.47 -3.67
N SER A 58 26.19 1.25 -2.60
CA SER A 58 24.99 1.34 -1.75
C SER A 58 23.90 2.09 -2.53
N GLY A 59 23.36 1.42 -3.58
CA GLY A 59 22.31 1.95 -4.40
C GLY A 59 21.11 2.30 -3.55
N CYS A 60 20.63 3.53 -3.66
CA CYS A 60 19.32 3.93 -3.13
C CYS A 60 18.27 2.98 -3.70
N SER A 61 17.72 2.10 -2.89
CA SER A 61 16.53 1.35 -3.30
C SER A 61 15.41 2.37 -3.56
N PRO A 62 14.78 2.35 -4.74
CA PRO A 62 13.70 3.29 -5.03
C PRO A 62 12.56 3.09 -4.02
N THR A 63 11.93 4.18 -3.59
CA THR A 63 10.78 4.13 -2.68
C THR A 63 9.62 3.36 -3.31
N PHE A 64 9.48 3.45 -4.63
CA PHE A 64 8.47 2.75 -5.42
C PHE A 64 9.15 1.80 -6.40
N ASP A 65 9.03 0.49 -6.14
CA ASP A 65 9.50 -0.61 -7.01
C ASP A 65 8.27 -1.29 -7.63
N TRP A 66 7.70 -0.64 -8.64
CA TRP A 66 6.44 -1.03 -9.28
C TRP A 66 6.52 -2.42 -9.90
N ARG A 67 5.53 -3.26 -9.57
CA ARG A 67 5.41 -4.63 -10.02
C ARG A 67 4.00 -4.93 -10.44
N THR A 68 3.81 -5.43 -11.64
CA THR A 68 2.51 -5.92 -12.09
C THR A 68 2.15 -7.21 -11.36
N VAL A 69 1.04 -7.20 -10.67
CA VAL A 69 0.45 -8.35 -9.99
C VAL A 69 -0.78 -8.80 -10.78
N MET A 70 -0.76 -10.05 -11.21
CA MET A 70 -1.91 -10.70 -11.84
C MET A 70 -2.57 -11.62 -10.82
N ASN A 71 -3.80 -11.33 -10.44
CA ASN A 71 -4.58 -12.16 -9.52
C ASN A 71 -5.71 -12.86 -10.28
N ASN A 72 -5.38 -14.01 -10.85
CA ASN A 72 -6.31 -14.78 -11.69
C ASN A 72 -7.50 -15.33 -10.88
N ASP A 73 -7.28 -15.68 -9.60
CA ASP A 73 -8.34 -16.22 -8.73
C ASP A 73 -9.42 -15.18 -8.44
N ASN A 74 -9.03 -13.91 -8.37
CA ASN A 74 -9.93 -12.79 -8.12
C ASN A 74 -10.20 -11.93 -9.38
N GLY A 75 -9.68 -12.30 -10.54
CA GLY A 75 -10.01 -11.68 -11.84
C GLY A 75 -9.55 -10.24 -12.02
N TYR A 76 -8.32 -9.87 -11.59
CA TYR A 76 -7.76 -8.53 -11.81
C TYR A 76 -6.25 -8.52 -12.01
N SER A 77 -5.74 -7.45 -12.59
CA SER A 77 -4.31 -7.07 -12.54
C SER A 77 -4.15 -5.64 -12.07
N ILE A 78 -3.00 -5.34 -11.44
CA ILE A 78 -2.65 -4.01 -10.96
C ILE A 78 -1.14 -3.93 -10.71
N ASP A 79 -0.57 -2.73 -10.80
CA ASP A 79 0.79 -2.46 -10.35
C ASP A 79 0.79 -2.12 -8.88
N LEU A 80 1.65 -2.79 -8.11
CA LEU A 80 1.90 -2.50 -6.70
C LEU A 80 3.33 -1.98 -6.51
N PRO A 81 3.56 -0.99 -5.63
CA PRO A 81 4.86 -0.31 -5.51
C PRO A 81 5.94 -1.11 -4.77
N ALA A 82 5.60 -2.31 -4.31
CA ALA A 82 6.51 -3.25 -3.64
C ALA A 82 5.95 -4.66 -3.73
N LYS A 83 6.69 -5.65 -3.19
CA LYS A 83 6.20 -7.03 -3.09
C LYS A 83 4.93 -7.07 -2.23
N PRO A 84 3.80 -7.58 -2.75
CA PRO A 84 2.55 -7.62 -2.01
C PRO A 84 2.56 -8.64 -0.86
N GLY A 85 1.93 -8.26 0.25
CA GLY A 85 1.40 -9.16 1.24
C GLY A 85 -0.03 -9.58 0.90
N ASN A 86 -0.42 -10.78 1.32
CA ASN A 86 -1.79 -11.28 1.16
C ASN A 86 -2.43 -11.49 2.54
N ASP A 87 -3.71 -11.15 2.65
CA ASP A 87 -4.52 -11.35 3.85
C ASP A 87 -5.96 -11.71 3.45
N GLN A 88 -6.69 -12.38 4.34
CA GLN A 88 -8.11 -12.66 4.16
C GLN A 88 -8.87 -12.30 5.42
N ARG A 89 -10.05 -11.73 5.25
CA ARG A 89 -10.89 -11.28 6.36
C ARG A 89 -12.35 -11.66 6.16
N ALA A 90 -12.97 -12.08 7.25
CA ALA A 90 -14.42 -12.18 7.28
C ALA A 90 -15.01 -10.77 7.40
N VAL A 91 -15.96 -10.45 6.53
CA VAL A 91 -16.72 -9.19 6.51
C VAL A 91 -18.21 -9.50 6.55
N GLN A 92 -19.01 -8.53 6.98
CA GLN A 92 -20.46 -8.65 6.95
C GLN A 92 -21.05 -7.58 6.05
N VAL A 93 -21.56 -7.98 4.91
CA VAL A 93 -22.22 -7.11 3.94
C VAL A 93 -23.73 -7.24 4.13
N ASP A 94 -24.36 -6.20 4.65
CA ASP A 94 -25.80 -6.18 4.94
C ASP A 94 -26.27 -7.43 5.74
N GLY A 95 -25.46 -7.79 6.79
CA GLY A 95 -25.73 -8.96 7.64
C GLY A 95 -25.32 -10.31 7.05
N THR A 96 -24.90 -10.38 5.79
CA THR A 96 -24.43 -11.61 5.15
C THR A 96 -22.91 -11.77 5.35
N PRO A 97 -22.45 -12.88 5.95
CA PRO A 97 -21.02 -13.13 6.11
C PRO A 97 -20.37 -13.46 4.75
N MET A 98 -19.28 -12.76 4.44
CA MET A 98 -18.49 -12.92 3.22
C MET A 98 -17.01 -12.93 3.54
N GLN A 99 -16.19 -13.38 2.59
CA GLN A 99 -14.73 -13.30 2.68
C GLN A 99 -14.22 -12.16 1.79
N MET A 100 -13.33 -11.34 2.36
CA MET A 100 -12.61 -10.31 1.63
C MET A 100 -11.14 -10.71 1.54
N ALA A 101 -10.66 -11.00 0.34
CA ALA A 101 -9.25 -11.19 0.06
C ALA A 101 -8.59 -9.83 -0.13
N MET A 102 -7.36 -9.66 0.40
CA MET A 102 -6.62 -8.42 0.36
C MET A 102 -5.21 -8.66 -0.15
N GLN A 103 -4.75 -7.80 -1.06
CA GLN A 103 -3.33 -7.67 -1.42
C GLN A 103 -2.88 -6.26 -1.05
N THR A 104 -1.76 -6.14 -0.32
CA THR A 104 -1.26 -4.85 0.17
C THR A 104 0.23 -4.71 -0.08
N ALA A 105 0.67 -3.49 -0.41
CA ALA A 105 2.08 -3.13 -0.49
C ALA A 105 2.28 -1.75 0.16
N GLU A 106 3.40 -1.57 0.85
CA GLU A 106 3.76 -0.31 1.50
C GLU A 106 4.89 0.37 0.72
N ALA A 107 4.77 1.68 0.50
CA ALA A 107 5.82 2.48 -0.10
C ALA A 107 5.76 3.92 0.45
N GLY A 108 6.87 4.41 1.00
CA GLY A 108 6.91 5.67 1.72
C GLY A 108 5.90 5.68 2.88
N ASP A 109 5.10 6.76 2.95
CA ASP A 109 4.08 6.93 3.97
C ASP A 109 2.68 6.49 3.48
N ALA A 110 2.62 5.57 2.51
CA ALA A 110 1.38 5.11 1.91
C ALA A 110 1.27 3.58 1.88
N VAL A 111 0.04 3.08 2.03
CA VAL A 111 -0.37 1.69 1.83
C VAL A 111 -1.22 1.62 0.58
N PHE A 112 -0.82 0.77 -0.36
CA PHE A 112 -1.53 0.45 -1.59
C PHE A 112 -2.23 -0.89 -1.39
N ALA A 113 -3.51 -0.98 -1.66
CA ALA A 113 -4.30 -2.16 -1.37
C ALA A 113 -5.32 -2.47 -2.46
N VAL A 114 -5.50 -3.76 -2.73
CA VAL A 114 -6.67 -4.26 -3.47
C VAL A 114 -7.42 -5.23 -2.60
N GLY A 115 -8.69 -4.94 -2.35
CA GLY A 115 -9.62 -5.83 -1.68
C GLY A 115 -10.62 -6.42 -2.67
N THR A 116 -10.92 -7.70 -2.55
CA THR A 116 -11.93 -8.39 -3.36
C THR A 116 -12.89 -9.15 -2.47
N ILE A 117 -14.18 -8.92 -2.64
CA ILE A 117 -15.24 -9.67 -1.96
C ILE A 117 -15.90 -10.60 -2.98
N MET A 118 -15.95 -11.91 -2.68
CA MET A 118 -16.72 -12.87 -3.44
C MET A 118 -18.19 -12.77 -3.02
N LEU A 119 -19.05 -12.42 -3.99
CA LEU A 119 -20.50 -12.25 -3.79
C LEU A 119 -21.23 -13.59 -3.94
N PRO A 120 -22.36 -13.79 -3.25
CA PRO A 120 -23.18 -15.00 -3.38
C PRO A 120 -23.79 -15.15 -4.78
N ASP A 121 -24.13 -14.04 -5.43
CA ASP A 121 -24.68 -13.97 -6.78
C ASP A 121 -24.18 -12.72 -7.51
N ASP A 122 -24.53 -12.57 -8.78
CA ASP A 122 -24.14 -11.45 -9.65
C ASP A 122 -25.27 -10.42 -9.87
N SER A 123 -26.31 -10.47 -9.03
CA SER A 123 -27.42 -9.53 -9.14
C SER A 123 -26.97 -8.08 -8.85
N GLU A 124 -27.57 -7.12 -9.56
CA GLU A 124 -27.31 -5.70 -9.32
C GLU A 124 -27.58 -5.28 -7.87
N ALA A 125 -28.56 -5.91 -7.21
CA ALA A 125 -28.88 -5.62 -5.83
C ALA A 125 -27.75 -6.03 -4.89
N THR A 126 -27.18 -7.23 -5.07
CA THR A 126 -26.04 -7.74 -4.30
C THR A 126 -24.77 -6.90 -4.57
N GLN A 127 -24.48 -6.60 -5.82
CA GLN A 127 -23.36 -5.75 -6.20
C GLN A 127 -23.47 -4.35 -5.58
N ARG A 128 -24.64 -3.74 -5.61
CA ARG A 128 -24.89 -2.42 -5.02
C ARG A 128 -24.68 -2.39 -3.51
N LYS A 129 -25.15 -3.42 -2.79
CA LYS A 129 -24.92 -3.58 -1.35
C LYS A 129 -23.43 -3.69 -1.01
N ALA A 130 -22.69 -4.45 -1.79
CA ALA A 130 -21.26 -4.61 -1.61
C ALA A 130 -20.50 -3.30 -1.88
N LEU A 131 -20.83 -2.57 -2.94
CA LEU A 131 -20.22 -1.26 -3.23
C LEU A 131 -20.54 -0.24 -2.14
N GLU A 132 -21.78 -0.21 -1.61
CA GLU A 132 -22.17 0.66 -0.52
C GLU A 132 -21.42 0.33 0.78
N PHE A 133 -21.25 -0.96 1.08
CA PHE A 133 -20.45 -1.44 2.21
C PHE A 133 -19.00 -0.94 2.11
N LEU A 134 -18.35 -1.10 0.95
CA LEU A 134 -16.98 -0.67 0.71
C LEU A 134 -16.87 0.86 0.81
N ARG A 135 -17.77 1.60 0.16
CA ARG A 135 -17.82 3.07 0.16
C ARG A 135 -17.95 3.63 1.58
N THR A 136 -18.93 3.14 2.31
CA THR A 136 -19.20 3.59 3.68
C THR A 136 -18.08 3.18 4.63
N GLY A 137 -17.50 1.99 4.43
CA GLY A 137 -16.36 1.50 5.21
C GLY A 137 -15.14 2.41 5.10
N LEU A 138 -14.76 2.80 3.90
CA LEU A 138 -13.63 3.71 3.66
C LEU A 138 -13.86 5.09 4.31
N ALA A 139 -15.04 5.69 4.10
CA ALA A 139 -15.37 7.00 4.66
C ALA A 139 -15.38 7.01 6.19
N ARG A 140 -15.91 5.94 6.80
CA ARG A 140 -15.94 5.77 8.26
C ARG A 140 -14.53 5.71 8.85
N ASN A 141 -13.55 5.15 8.13
CA ASN A 141 -12.18 5.04 8.63
C ASN A 141 -11.48 6.39 8.78
N VAL A 142 -11.90 7.40 8.06
CA VAL A 142 -11.36 8.77 8.14
C VAL A 142 -12.39 9.78 8.68
N GLY A 143 -13.53 9.29 9.16
CA GLY A 143 -14.52 10.13 9.88
C GLY A 143 -15.26 11.14 9.00
N VAL A 144 -15.43 10.85 7.68
CA VAL A 144 -16.07 11.76 6.73
C VAL A 144 -17.28 11.13 6.05
N THR A 145 -18.11 11.98 5.42
CA THR A 145 -19.20 11.50 4.56
C THR A 145 -18.63 11.00 3.23
N PRO A 146 -19.08 9.83 2.73
CA PRO A 146 -18.60 9.28 1.47
C PRO A 146 -19.15 10.06 0.28
N GLU A 147 -18.29 10.79 -0.42
CA GLU A 147 -18.58 11.36 -1.73
C GLU A 147 -17.87 10.54 -2.81
N ALA A 148 -18.59 10.20 -3.88
CA ALA A 148 -18.05 9.41 -4.96
C ALA A 148 -18.53 9.93 -6.31
N ARG A 149 -17.65 9.82 -7.32
CA ARG A 149 -17.98 10.13 -8.72
C ARG A 149 -17.87 8.87 -9.58
N ALA A 150 -18.55 8.85 -10.69
CA ALA A 150 -18.46 7.78 -11.67
C ALA A 150 -17.08 7.76 -12.34
N VAL A 151 -16.52 6.55 -12.53
CA VAL A 151 -15.26 6.32 -13.22
C VAL A 151 -15.37 5.10 -14.12
N GLN A 152 -14.60 5.06 -15.20
CA GLN A 152 -14.52 3.92 -16.12
C GLN A 152 -13.31 3.06 -15.76
N ILE A 153 -13.54 1.79 -15.41
CA ILE A 153 -12.48 0.82 -15.10
C ILE A 153 -12.23 -0.05 -16.33
N PRO A 154 -10.99 -0.14 -16.83
CA PRO A 154 -10.67 -0.94 -18.02
C PRO A 154 -10.87 -2.44 -17.78
N LEU A 155 -11.23 -3.14 -18.87
CA LEU A 155 -11.28 -4.60 -18.92
C LEU A 155 -10.10 -5.11 -19.76
N ALA A 156 -9.44 -6.16 -19.34
CA ALA A 156 -8.32 -6.77 -20.06
C ALA A 156 -8.73 -7.29 -21.46
N ALA A 157 -9.97 -7.76 -21.62
CA ALA A 157 -10.54 -8.17 -22.90
C ALA A 157 -10.98 -7.00 -23.79
N GLY A 158 -10.73 -5.75 -23.37
CA GLY A 158 -11.23 -4.54 -24.03
C GLY A 158 -12.57 -4.06 -23.47
N GLY A 159 -12.82 -2.76 -23.66
CA GLY A 159 -13.98 -2.08 -23.08
C GLY A 159 -13.74 -1.63 -21.63
N LYS A 160 -14.82 -1.20 -20.97
CA LYS A 160 -14.77 -0.60 -19.63
C LYS A 160 -16.04 -0.96 -18.86
N VAL A 161 -15.94 -0.99 -17.54
CA VAL A 161 -17.08 -1.14 -16.61
C VAL A 161 -17.18 0.11 -15.74
N LEU A 162 -18.41 0.50 -15.40
CA LEU A 162 -18.68 1.62 -14.52
C LEU A 162 -18.30 1.29 -13.08
N GLY A 163 -17.51 2.13 -12.47
CA GLY A 163 -17.12 2.10 -11.07
C GLY A 163 -17.34 3.44 -10.38
N LEU A 164 -16.91 3.51 -9.13
CA LEU A 164 -16.92 4.72 -8.29
C LEU A 164 -15.50 5.12 -7.98
N GLU A 165 -15.19 6.41 -8.00
CA GLU A 165 -13.93 6.99 -7.54
C GLU A 165 -14.17 7.94 -6.39
N MET A 166 -13.30 7.87 -5.37
CA MET A 166 -13.40 8.66 -4.15
C MET A 166 -12.02 9.20 -3.76
N THR A 167 -12.01 10.43 -3.24
CA THR A 167 -10.87 10.98 -2.51
C THR A 167 -11.39 11.52 -1.19
N LEU A 168 -10.94 10.94 -0.09
CA LEU A 168 -11.40 11.26 1.26
C LEU A 168 -10.21 11.73 2.08
N SER A 169 -10.36 12.84 2.81
CA SER A 169 -9.34 13.32 3.74
C SER A 169 -9.97 13.58 5.09
N GLY A 170 -9.38 13.02 6.14
CA GLY A 170 -9.89 13.13 7.48
C GLY A 170 -8.90 12.60 8.51
N GLU A 171 -9.39 12.37 9.72
CA GLU A 171 -8.59 11.86 10.83
C GLU A 171 -8.93 10.39 11.09
N ALA A 172 -7.88 9.55 11.14
CA ALA A 172 -8.03 8.12 11.32
C ALA A 172 -7.58 7.66 12.70
N GLY A 173 -8.34 6.71 13.27
CA GLY A 173 -8.01 6.06 14.52
C GLY A 173 -8.12 6.94 15.77
N SER A 174 -7.67 6.41 16.91
CA SER A 174 -7.66 7.11 18.20
C SER A 174 -6.54 8.14 18.32
N SER A 175 -5.56 8.10 17.44
CA SER A 175 -4.43 9.05 17.38
C SER A 175 -4.75 10.31 16.60
N HIS A 176 -5.94 10.41 15.97
CA HIS A 176 -6.34 11.54 15.12
C HIS A 176 -5.32 11.88 14.04
N GLU A 177 -4.66 10.86 13.48
CA GLU A 177 -3.71 11.05 12.41
C GLU A 177 -4.43 11.44 11.12
N LYS A 178 -3.95 12.50 10.48
CA LYS A 178 -4.46 12.90 9.16
C LYS A 178 -4.15 11.81 8.14
N ARG A 179 -5.19 11.42 7.38
CA ARG A 179 -5.09 10.43 6.31
C ARG A 179 -5.82 10.94 5.07
N THR A 180 -5.25 10.63 3.92
CA THR A 180 -5.94 10.78 2.64
C THR A 180 -6.13 9.39 2.05
N VAL A 181 -7.35 9.09 1.64
CA VAL A 181 -7.74 7.84 0.99
C VAL A 181 -8.16 8.14 -0.44
N TYR A 182 -7.45 7.58 -1.40
CA TYR A 182 -7.86 7.51 -2.80
C TYR A 182 -8.42 6.12 -3.04
N ALA A 183 -9.57 5.99 -3.68
CA ALA A 183 -10.16 4.67 -3.92
C ALA A 183 -10.94 4.61 -5.23
N ARG A 184 -10.91 3.44 -5.87
CA ARG A 184 -11.83 3.03 -6.92
C ARG A 184 -12.56 1.77 -6.50
N LEU A 185 -13.87 1.79 -6.62
CA LEU A 185 -14.76 0.69 -6.28
C LEU A 185 -15.50 0.24 -7.52
N VAL A 186 -15.59 -1.06 -7.74
CA VAL A 186 -16.30 -1.61 -8.89
C VAL A 186 -16.84 -2.99 -8.56
N ALA A 187 -17.98 -3.36 -9.14
CA ALA A 187 -18.51 -4.73 -9.09
C ALA A 187 -18.62 -5.29 -10.51
N ARG A 188 -18.29 -6.56 -10.68
CA ARG A 188 -18.41 -7.29 -11.93
C ARG A 188 -18.62 -8.77 -11.66
N GLY A 189 -19.68 -9.33 -12.27
CA GLY A 189 -20.07 -10.71 -11.97
C GLY A 189 -20.26 -10.91 -10.47
N ARG A 190 -19.65 -11.93 -9.92
CA ARG A 190 -19.70 -12.25 -8.49
C ARG A 190 -18.56 -11.66 -7.68
N HIS A 191 -17.94 -10.56 -8.13
CA HIS A 191 -16.87 -9.88 -7.39
C HIS A 191 -17.17 -8.41 -7.18
N ALA A 192 -16.87 -7.92 -5.99
CA ALA A 192 -16.76 -6.50 -5.70
C ALA A 192 -15.31 -6.17 -5.32
N TYR A 193 -14.77 -5.13 -5.93
CA TYR A 193 -13.38 -4.73 -5.81
C TYR A 193 -13.24 -3.36 -5.19
N GLN A 194 -12.18 -3.20 -4.40
CA GLN A 194 -11.72 -1.95 -3.84
C GLN A 194 -10.22 -1.82 -4.14
N ALA A 195 -9.83 -0.98 -5.08
CA ALA A 195 -8.45 -0.53 -5.20
C ALA A 195 -8.31 0.76 -4.41
N ALA A 196 -7.37 0.83 -3.44
CA ALA A 196 -7.24 1.97 -2.54
C ALA A 196 -5.79 2.29 -2.19
N ILE A 197 -5.51 3.59 -2.02
CA ILE A 197 -4.27 4.11 -1.46
C ILE A 197 -4.64 4.85 -0.18
N ILE A 198 -3.96 4.55 0.93
CA ILE A 198 -4.11 5.22 2.22
C ILE A 198 -2.79 5.88 2.53
N ALA A 199 -2.74 7.21 2.48
CA ALA A 199 -1.53 7.98 2.69
C ALA A 199 -1.61 8.80 3.98
N SER A 200 -0.52 8.85 4.74
CA SER A 200 -0.36 9.70 5.93
C SER A 200 0.27 11.06 5.63
N GLY A 201 0.78 11.24 4.43
CA GLY A 201 1.39 12.46 3.94
C GLY A 201 1.05 12.75 2.48
N PRO A 202 1.61 13.81 1.90
CA PRO A 202 1.45 14.12 0.49
C PRO A 202 1.99 12.98 -0.38
N LEU A 203 1.17 12.49 -1.31
CA LEU A 203 1.57 11.51 -2.30
C LEU A 203 1.63 12.19 -3.67
N PRO A 204 2.76 12.06 -4.43
CA PRO A 204 2.84 12.60 -5.79
C PRO A 204 1.72 12.03 -6.67
N GLN A 205 1.05 12.89 -7.43
CA GLN A 205 -0.08 12.49 -8.28
C GLN A 205 0.30 11.39 -9.27
N GLU A 206 1.54 11.40 -9.76
CA GLU A 206 2.08 10.37 -10.64
C GLU A 206 1.97 8.96 -10.03
N GLN A 207 2.20 8.81 -8.72
CA GLN A 207 2.12 7.52 -8.04
C GLN A 207 0.65 7.07 -7.89
N VAL A 208 -0.26 8.01 -7.67
CA VAL A 208 -1.70 7.74 -7.65
C VAL A 208 -2.17 7.29 -9.04
N ASP A 209 -1.74 8.00 -10.08
CA ASP A 209 -2.10 7.71 -11.47
C ASP A 209 -1.53 6.36 -11.93
N GLN A 210 -0.28 6.03 -11.58
CA GLN A 210 0.34 4.74 -11.89
C GLN A 210 -0.49 3.59 -11.33
N PHE A 211 -0.86 3.67 -10.05
CA PHE A 211 -1.65 2.63 -9.40
C PHE A 211 -3.01 2.44 -10.05
N PHE A 212 -3.78 3.53 -10.22
CA PHE A 212 -5.14 3.42 -10.72
C PHE A 212 -5.24 3.18 -12.23
N SER A 213 -4.28 3.65 -13.02
CA SER A 213 -4.28 3.39 -14.47
C SER A 213 -3.94 1.94 -14.82
N SER A 214 -3.18 1.27 -13.95
CA SER A 214 -2.81 -0.14 -14.11
C SER A 214 -3.91 -1.12 -13.69
N PHE A 215 -4.93 -0.64 -12.94
CA PHE A 215 -6.01 -1.50 -12.45
C PHE A 215 -6.95 -1.92 -13.57
N GLN A 216 -6.98 -3.22 -13.86
CA GLN A 216 -7.81 -3.84 -14.91
C GLN A 216 -8.51 -5.08 -14.37
N LEU A 217 -9.73 -5.37 -14.87
CA LEU A 217 -10.51 -6.56 -14.56
C LEU A 217 -10.54 -7.54 -15.75
N TYR A 218 -10.61 -8.83 -15.45
CA TYR A 218 -10.73 -9.91 -16.44
C TYR A 218 -12.18 -10.28 -16.67
#